data_02c517d6a5c14c77852ffbc5e61ecc59
#
_entry.id   02c517d6a5c14c77852ffbc5e61ecc59
#
_cell.length_a   1.000
_cell.length_b   1.000
_cell.length_c   1.000
_cell.angle_alpha   90.00
_cell.angle_beta   90.00
_cell.angle_gamma   90.00
#
_symmetry.space_group_name_H-M   'P 1'
#
loop_
_entity.id
_entity.type
_entity.pdbx_description
1 polymer ?
#
loop_
_entity_poly.entity_id
_entity_poly.type
_entity_poly.pdbx_seq_one_letter_code
_entity_poly.pdbx_strand_id
1 'polypeptide(L)'
;NPNKAIVAYGIDKLEEYHLRYTEFEGLMYGSSAYYRDHVFHAIRVWLLGIFCLLKKINAEDAFITKLGLDGGAKPPSKIDFFEYISMWTIAALCHDLGYPLEKAEQILDKTRKMMREFVPSPNIWSNFGYNGTQDGINEYVLKFISTKMKEKSPVEKADVRDEKTDTTDAEYLGRIQPKYYLKYAKSLESFQHGIISTIIIYKMLLYFLESDFNLNDDYVYKIEDARQFYIRREILRAIAAHTCPDAYNIHITTFPSLLFLCDEFQEWGRRTWNELYTGLKEDSISLEIEKFSCDEIDVQEKISFESVEDIEIIAQNIFRVFDRQYSLYKTTFRDGQDTAKRDFSLTKTMKFVLPKKGAETREIIIKYALPKSDASYFNIDLSH
;
A
#
# COMPACT_ATOMS: atom_id res chain seq x y z
N ASN A 1 18.69 -27.81 -9.77
CA ASN A 1 18.03 -27.24 -10.93
C ASN A 1 17.23 -26.00 -10.47
N PRO A 2 17.63 -24.77 -10.80
CA PRO A 2 16.96 -23.54 -10.36
C PRO A 2 15.47 -23.50 -10.74
N ASN A 3 15.09 -24.07 -11.87
CA ASN A 3 13.69 -24.12 -12.30
C ASN A 3 12.78 -24.94 -11.37
N LYS A 4 13.32 -25.95 -10.67
CA LYS A 4 12.53 -26.71 -9.70
C LYS A 4 12.22 -25.93 -8.44
N ALA A 5 13.12 -25.06 -8.01
CA ALA A 5 12.88 -24.19 -6.86
C ALA A 5 11.80 -23.13 -7.18
N ILE A 6 11.83 -22.53 -8.37
CA ILE A 6 10.85 -21.55 -8.82
C ILE A 6 9.43 -22.12 -8.75
N VAL A 7 9.22 -23.32 -9.29
CA VAL A 7 7.92 -24.01 -9.25
C VAL A 7 7.53 -24.38 -7.81
N ALA A 8 8.48 -24.86 -7.00
CA ALA A 8 8.21 -25.26 -5.62
C ALA A 8 7.74 -24.09 -4.74
N TYR A 9 8.24 -22.87 -5.00
CA TYR A 9 7.85 -21.67 -4.23
C TYR A 9 6.65 -20.93 -4.80
N GLY A 10 6.08 -21.33 -5.93
CA GLY A 10 4.93 -20.71 -6.57
C GLY A 10 5.25 -19.42 -7.33
N ILE A 11 6.53 -19.16 -7.61
CA ILE A 11 6.97 -17.97 -8.36
C ILE A 11 6.50 -18.07 -9.82
N ASP A 12 6.47 -19.25 -10.40
CA ASP A 12 5.96 -19.54 -11.73
C ASP A 12 4.49 -19.10 -11.91
N LYS A 13 3.65 -19.36 -10.90
CA LYS A 13 2.24 -18.92 -10.90
C LYS A 13 2.10 -17.41 -10.82
N LEU A 14 2.96 -16.77 -10.04
CA LEU A 14 2.99 -15.32 -9.92
C LEU A 14 3.45 -14.68 -11.24
N GLU A 15 4.45 -15.25 -11.91
CA GLU A 15 4.93 -14.84 -13.23
C GLU A 15 3.81 -14.97 -14.28
N GLU A 16 3.12 -16.12 -14.33
CA GLU A 16 1.97 -16.31 -15.23
C GLU A 16 0.87 -15.28 -14.95
N TYR A 17 0.60 -14.98 -13.69
CA TYR A 17 -0.38 -13.96 -13.32
C TYR A 17 0.03 -12.57 -13.81
N HIS A 18 1.29 -12.19 -13.66
CA HIS A 18 1.80 -10.92 -14.16
C HIS A 18 1.72 -10.79 -15.68
N LEU A 19 1.97 -11.86 -16.42
CA LEU A 19 1.78 -11.86 -17.87
C LEU A 19 0.31 -11.58 -18.25
N ARG A 20 -0.63 -12.25 -17.60
CA ARG A 20 -2.08 -12.00 -17.80
C ARG A 20 -2.49 -10.59 -17.35
N TYR A 21 -1.86 -10.08 -16.30
CA TYR A 21 -2.09 -8.71 -15.86
C TYR A 21 -1.66 -7.70 -16.93
N THR A 22 -0.50 -7.89 -17.54
CA THR A 22 -0.02 -7.02 -18.63
C THR A 22 -0.97 -7.05 -19.84
N GLU A 23 -1.52 -8.21 -20.20
CA GLU A 23 -2.54 -8.32 -21.23
C GLU A 23 -3.82 -7.56 -20.85
N PHE A 24 -4.26 -7.69 -19.60
CA PHE A 24 -5.43 -6.99 -19.10
C PHE A 24 -5.24 -5.48 -19.04
N GLU A 25 -4.04 -5.02 -18.75
CA GLU A 25 -3.69 -3.59 -18.75
C GLU A 25 -3.94 -2.95 -20.11
N GLY A 26 -3.67 -3.67 -21.22
CA GLY A 26 -4.04 -3.23 -22.57
C GLY A 26 -5.55 -2.98 -22.75
N LEU A 27 -6.41 -3.82 -22.13
CA LEU A 27 -7.84 -3.61 -22.13
C LEU A 27 -8.25 -2.39 -21.30
N MET A 28 -7.58 -2.15 -20.18
CA MET A 28 -7.84 -1.01 -19.30
C MET A 28 -7.52 0.32 -19.99
N TYR A 29 -6.42 0.41 -20.72
CA TYR A 29 -6.11 1.57 -21.54
C TYR A 29 -7.22 1.88 -22.56
N GLY A 30 -7.77 0.87 -23.23
CA GLY A 30 -8.92 1.04 -24.13
C GLY A 30 -10.23 1.37 -23.42
N SER A 31 -10.36 1.03 -22.15
CA SER A 31 -11.60 1.20 -21.39
C SER A 31 -11.74 2.56 -20.71
N SER A 32 -10.64 3.24 -20.38
CA SER A 32 -10.66 4.50 -19.62
C SER A 32 -9.60 5.48 -20.11
N ALA A 33 -10.04 6.66 -20.51
CA ALA A 33 -9.15 7.75 -20.94
C ALA A 33 -8.19 8.22 -19.84
N TYR A 34 -8.54 7.96 -18.58
CA TYR A 34 -7.76 8.35 -17.40
C TYR A 34 -7.02 7.17 -16.77
N TYR A 35 -7.03 6.01 -17.41
CA TYR A 35 -6.26 4.88 -16.93
C TYR A 35 -4.76 5.19 -17.03
N ARG A 36 -4.03 4.83 -15.99
CA ARG A 36 -2.58 4.96 -15.91
C ARG A 36 -1.97 3.59 -15.67
N ASP A 37 -0.76 3.37 -16.18
CA ASP A 37 -0.07 2.08 -16.03
C ASP A 37 0.15 1.69 -14.57
N HIS A 38 -0.02 0.40 -14.25
CA HIS A 38 0.21 -0.17 -12.92
C HIS A 38 1.37 -1.17 -12.91
N VAL A 39 1.74 -1.73 -14.05
CA VAL A 39 2.84 -2.71 -14.12
C VAL A 39 4.18 -2.01 -13.86
N PHE A 40 4.48 -0.95 -14.62
CA PHE A 40 5.69 -0.15 -14.39
C PHE A 40 5.61 0.67 -13.11
N HIS A 41 4.41 1.07 -12.71
CA HIS A 41 4.18 1.74 -11.44
C HIS A 41 4.71 0.91 -10.28
N ALA A 42 4.37 -0.37 -10.18
CA ALA A 42 4.83 -1.24 -9.11
C ALA A 42 6.37 -1.31 -9.02
N ILE A 43 7.06 -1.37 -10.18
CA ILE A 43 8.52 -1.33 -10.25
C ILE A 43 9.08 0.01 -9.74
N ARG A 44 8.44 1.12 -10.13
CA ARG A 44 8.87 2.47 -9.70
C ARG A 44 8.63 2.69 -8.22
N VAL A 45 7.52 2.20 -7.68
CA VAL A 45 7.23 2.18 -6.23
C VAL A 45 8.31 1.39 -5.50
N TRP A 46 8.67 0.22 -6.01
CA TRP A 46 9.75 -0.59 -5.45
C TRP A 46 11.08 0.16 -5.41
N LEU A 47 11.50 0.76 -6.53
CA LEU A 47 12.73 1.56 -6.61
C LEU A 47 12.72 2.74 -5.66
N LEU A 48 11.60 3.46 -5.57
CA LEU A 48 11.45 4.60 -4.66
C LEU A 48 11.61 4.18 -3.20
N GLY A 49 10.99 3.07 -2.79
CA GLY A 49 11.15 2.57 -1.43
C GLY A 49 12.55 2.10 -1.11
N ILE A 50 13.24 1.44 -2.05
CA ILE A 50 14.67 1.11 -1.90
C ILE A 50 15.48 2.39 -1.69
N PHE A 51 15.24 3.42 -2.49
CA PHE A 51 15.93 4.72 -2.32
C PHE A 51 15.66 5.34 -0.95
N CYS A 52 14.41 5.33 -0.49
CA CYS A 52 14.04 5.80 0.84
C CYS A 52 14.75 5.02 1.95
N LEU A 53 14.82 3.69 1.82
CA LEU A 53 15.48 2.82 2.79
C LEU A 53 16.98 3.04 2.83
N LEU A 54 17.63 3.25 1.68
CA LEU A 54 19.06 3.53 1.60
C LEU A 54 19.42 4.90 2.20
N LYS A 55 18.60 5.93 1.99
CA LYS A 55 18.79 7.24 2.65
C LYS A 55 18.77 7.14 4.17
N LYS A 56 18.06 6.16 4.75
CA LYS A 56 17.96 5.96 6.20
C LYS A 56 19.13 5.23 6.83
N ILE A 57 19.88 4.45 6.09
CA ILE A 57 21.02 3.68 6.63
C ILE A 57 22.07 4.61 7.26
N ASN A 58 22.14 5.85 6.80
CA ASN A 58 23.05 6.87 7.36
C ASN A 58 22.54 7.51 8.66
N ALA A 59 21.34 7.19 9.11
CA ALA A 59 20.79 7.61 10.40
C ALA A 59 20.71 6.41 11.33
N GLU A 60 21.48 6.42 12.43
CA GLU A 60 21.54 5.34 13.42
C GLU A 60 20.21 4.93 14.06
N ASP A 61 19.16 5.73 13.88
CA ASP A 61 17.79 5.46 14.29
C ASP A 61 16.98 4.80 13.16
N ALA A 62 17.34 3.59 12.83
CA ALA A 62 16.67 2.86 11.78
C ALA A 62 15.18 2.63 12.06
N PHE A 63 14.35 2.94 11.06
CA PHE A 63 13.00 2.45 10.85
C PHE A 63 12.84 0.96 11.18
N ILE A 64 13.90 0.20 11.03
CA ILE A 64 14.03 -1.22 11.28
C ILE A 64 13.92 -1.57 12.77
N THR A 65 14.39 -0.71 13.68
CA THR A 65 14.35 -0.95 15.13
C THR A 65 13.04 -0.47 15.76
N LYS A 66 12.34 0.44 15.08
CA LYS A 66 11.04 1.00 15.50
C LYS A 66 9.87 0.49 14.64
N LEU A 67 10.01 -0.63 13.95
CA LEU A 67 8.84 -1.35 13.44
C LEU A 67 7.95 -1.67 14.61
N GLY A 68 7.24 -0.59 15.01
CA GLY A 68 6.38 -0.58 16.16
C GLY A 68 5.32 -1.62 15.94
N LEU A 69 5.40 -2.63 16.74
CA LEU A 69 4.25 -3.42 17.01
C LEU A 69 3.16 -2.50 17.53
N ASP A 70 1.99 -2.66 17.02
CA ASP A 70 0.79 -2.02 17.50
C ASP A 70 0.78 -2.01 19.04
N GLY A 71 1.00 -0.87 19.66
CA GLY A 71 0.86 -0.69 21.09
C GLY A 71 2.07 -1.08 21.95
N GLY A 72 3.29 -0.98 21.46
CA GLY A 72 4.51 -0.99 22.29
C GLY A 72 5.08 -2.36 22.65
N ALA A 73 4.55 -3.44 22.12
CA ALA A 73 5.20 -4.74 22.22
C ALA A 73 6.45 -4.75 21.34
N LYS A 74 7.60 -5.14 21.88
CA LYS A 74 8.82 -5.32 21.09
C LYS A 74 8.62 -6.45 20.09
N PRO A 75 9.14 -6.35 18.84
CA PRO A 75 9.17 -7.51 17.96
C PRO A 75 9.88 -8.66 18.67
N PRO A 76 9.44 -9.90 18.45
CA PRO A 76 10.07 -11.08 19.06
C PRO A 76 11.55 -11.18 18.76
N SER A 77 12.01 -10.59 17.66
CA SER A 77 13.42 -10.43 17.33
C SER A 77 13.61 -9.25 16.39
N LYS A 78 14.86 -8.81 16.26
CA LYS A 78 15.22 -7.74 15.34
C LYS A 78 15.07 -8.23 13.89
N ILE A 79 14.38 -7.44 13.05
CA ILE A 79 14.38 -7.64 11.60
C ILE A 79 15.64 -6.95 11.08
N ASP A 80 16.45 -7.65 10.31
CA ASP A 80 17.64 -7.07 9.70
C ASP A 80 17.29 -6.30 8.41
N PHE A 81 18.27 -5.56 7.90
CA PHE A 81 18.07 -4.74 6.73
C PHE A 81 17.71 -5.55 5.47
N PHE A 82 18.35 -6.71 5.26
CA PHE A 82 18.10 -7.54 4.08
C PHE A 82 16.72 -8.20 4.14
N GLU A 83 16.31 -8.63 5.33
CA GLU A 83 14.94 -9.12 5.54
C GLU A 83 13.91 -8.02 5.24
N TYR A 84 14.19 -6.79 5.69
CA TYR A 84 13.32 -5.67 5.43
C TYR A 84 13.20 -5.35 3.94
N ILE A 85 14.32 -5.35 3.21
CA ILE A 85 14.35 -5.21 1.75
C ILE A 85 13.54 -6.34 1.08
N SER A 86 13.66 -7.56 1.58
CA SER A 86 12.90 -8.71 1.04
C SER A 86 11.39 -8.53 1.27
N MET A 87 11.00 -8.11 2.48
CA MET A 87 9.60 -7.74 2.78
C MET A 87 9.10 -6.64 1.84
N TRP A 88 9.92 -5.61 1.67
CA TRP A 88 9.61 -4.48 0.78
C TRP A 88 9.42 -4.92 -0.67
N THR A 89 10.30 -5.78 -1.16
CA THR A 89 10.24 -6.27 -2.54
C THR A 89 8.92 -6.99 -2.82
N ILE A 90 8.49 -7.88 -1.92
CA ILE A 90 7.20 -8.57 -2.07
C ILE A 90 6.04 -7.56 -2.00
N ALA A 91 6.05 -6.68 -1.00
CA ALA A 91 4.96 -5.74 -0.81
C ALA A 91 4.82 -4.80 -2.01
N ALA A 92 5.91 -4.17 -2.44
CA ALA A 92 5.88 -3.16 -3.50
C ALA A 92 5.57 -3.74 -4.88
N LEU A 93 6.12 -4.93 -5.21
CA LEU A 93 5.86 -5.53 -6.54
C LEU A 93 4.49 -6.19 -6.64
N CYS A 94 3.85 -6.49 -5.51
CA CYS A 94 2.61 -7.25 -5.49
C CYS A 94 1.39 -6.44 -5.01
N HIS A 95 1.53 -5.15 -4.65
CA HIS A 95 0.43 -4.41 -4.04
C HIS A 95 -0.78 -4.24 -4.96
N ASP A 96 -0.56 -4.11 -6.26
CA ASP A 96 -1.59 -3.84 -7.27
C ASP A 96 -2.10 -5.07 -8.02
N LEU A 97 -1.69 -6.30 -7.66
CA LEU A 97 -2.10 -7.52 -8.37
C LEU A 97 -3.63 -7.72 -8.46
N GLY A 98 -4.36 -7.22 -7.49
CA GLY A 98 -5.83 -7.30 -7.48
C GLY A 98 -6.53 -6.27 -8.35
N TYR A 99 -5.82 -5.28 -8.88
CA TYR A 99 -6.40 -4.19 -9.65
C TYR A 99 -7.23 -4.63 -10.86
N PRO A 100 -6.81 -5.62 -11.67
CA PRO A 100 -7.64 -6.14 -12.77
C PRO A 100 -9.01 -6.64 -12.31
N LEU A 101 -9.07 -7.28 -11.15
CA LEU A 101 -10.35 -7.81 -10.63
C LEU A 101 -11.25 -6.68 -10.12
N GLU A 102 -10.71 -5.67 -9.47
CA GLU A 102 -11.48 -4.47 -9.08
C GLU A 102 -12.08 -3.76 -10.31
N LYS A 103 -11.35 -3.69 -11.42
CA LYS A 103 -11.77 -2.96 -12.62
C LYS A 103 -12.59 -3.79 -13.62
N ALA A 104 -12.66 -5.11 -13.44
CA ALA A 104 -13.37 -6.00 -14.36
C ALA A 104 -14.86 -5.59 -14.50
N GLU A 105 -15.52 -5.19 -13.42
CA GLU A 105 -16.91 -4.74 -13.47
C GLU A 105 -17.10 -3.48 -14.32
N GLN A 106 -16.15 -2.55 -14.29
CA GLN A 106 -16.19 -1.33 -15.11
C GLN A 106 -16.13 -1.65 -16.61
N ILE A 107 -15.32 -2.62 -17.00
CA ILE A 107 -15.25 -3.09 -18.40
C ILE A 107 -16.57 -3.71 -18.82
N LEU A 108 -17.15 -4.57 -17.97
CA LEU A 108 -18.41 -5.23 -18.21
C LEU A 108 -19.57 -4.22 -18.31
N ASP A 109 -19.58 -3.19 -17.48
CA ASP A 109 -20.62 -2.15 -17.56
C ASP A 109 -20.54 -1.38 -18.89
N LYS A 110 -19.35 -1.07 -19.38
CA LYS A 110 -19.17 -0.45 -20.71
C LYS A 110 -19.65 -1.37 -21.82
N THR A 111 -19.34 -2.66 -21.73
CA THR A 111 -19.83 -3.66 -22.68
C THR A 111 -21.37 -3.73 -22.67
N ARG A 112 -21.98 -3.74 -21.48
CA ARG A 112 -23.46 -3.71 -21.35
C ARG A 112 -24.06 -2.46 -21.99
N LYS A 113 -23.46 -1.28 -21.77
CA LYS A 113 -23.92 -0.03 -22.37
C LYS A 113 -23.87 -0.09 -23.89
N MET A 114 -22.80 -0.59 -24.48
CA MET A 114 -22.69 -0.79 -25.92
C MET A 114 -23.73 -1.79 -26.44
N MET A 115 -23.93 -2.90 -25.73
CA MET A 115 -24.92 -3.92 -26.13
C MET A 115 -26.35 -3.43 -26.08
N ARG A 116 -26.68 -2.44 -25.27
CA ARG A 116 -28.03 -1.83 -25.21
C ARG A 116 -28.42 -1.15 -26.52
N GLU A 117 -27.48 -0.75 -27.35
CA GLU A 117 -27.76 -0.21 -28.69
C GLU A 117 -28.25 -1.29 -29.65
N PHE A 118 -27.92 -2.58 -29.40
CA PHE A 118 -28.38 -3.72 -30.22
C PHE A 118 -29.61 -4.39 -29.63
N VAL A 119 -29.70 -4.50 -28.30
CA VAL A 119 -30.75 -5.21 -27.59
C VAL A 119 -31.21 -4.36 -26.40
N PRO A 120 -32.49 -4.00 -26.31
CA PRO A 120 -33.02 -3.13 -25.24
C PRO A 120 -32.78 -3.66 -23.82
N SER A 121 -32.63 -4.96 -23.66
CA SER A 121 -32.36 -5.60 -22.36
C SER A 121 -31.34 -6.73 -22.51
N PRO A 122 -30.04 -6.43 -22.67
CA PRO A 122 -29.05 -7.48 -22.80
C PRO A 122 -28.91 -8.25 -21.47
N ASN A 123 -29.07 -9.57 -21.53
CA ASN A 123 -28.87 -10.47 -20.38
C ASN A 123 -27.37 -10.79 -20.22
N ILE A 124 -26.54 -9.81 -19.97
CA ILE A 124 -25.14 -10.03 -19.67
C ILE A 124 -24.97 -9.94 -18.15
N TRP A 125 -24.74 -11.07 -17.54
CA TRP A 125 -24.48 -11.17 -16.10
C TRP A 125 -23.01 -11.56 -15.89
N SER A 126 -22.31 -10.82 -15.06
CA SER A 126 -21.09 -11.28 -14.43
C SER A 126 -21.35 -11.36 -12.95
N ASN A 127 -21.15 -12.52 -12.38
CA ASN A 127 -21.23 -12.71 -10.96
C ASN A 127 -19.86 -13.19 -10.48
N PHE A 128 -19.14 -12.33 -9.77
CA PHE A 128 -17.96 -12.73 -9.03
C PHE A 128 -18.43 -13.25 -7.68
N GLY A 129 -18.73 -14.54 -7.65
CA GLY A 129 -19.03 -15.23 -6.40
C GLY A 129 -17.83 -16.03 -5.95
N TYR A 130 -17.48 -15.90 -4.68
CA TYR A 130 -16.62 -16.86 -4.03
C TYR A 130 -17.50 -18.02 -3.56
N ASN A 131 -17.02 -19.24 -3.68
CA ASN A 131 -17.71 -20.39 -3.15
C ASN A 131 -16.73 -21.42 -2.57
N GLY A 132 -17.21 -22.19 -1.61
CA GLY A 132 -16.49 -23.32 -1.04
C GLY A 132 -15.11 -22.97 -0.49
N THR A 133 -14.07 -23.58 -1.04
CA THR A 133 -12.69 -23.41 -0.55
C THR A 133 -12.19 -21.98 -0.62
N GLN A 134 -12.62 -21.20 -1.62
CA GLN A 134 -12.18 -19.80 -1.75
C GLN A 134 -12.71 -18.94 -0.61
N ASP A 135 -13.93 -19.15 -0.16
CA ASP A 135 -14.48 -18.41 1.00
C ASP A 135 -13.70 -18.72 2.26
N GLY A 136 -13.35 -19.99 2.46
CA GLY A 136 -12.48 -20.39 3.59
C GLY A 136 -11.11 -19.74 3.55
N ILE A 137 -10.50 -19.62 2.38
CA ILE A 137 -9.21 -18.94 2.20
C ILE A 137 -9.35 -17.44 2.49
N ASN A 138 -10.38 -16.79 1.97
CA ASN A 138 -10.63 -15.37 2.20
C ASN A 138 -10.77 -15.10 3.71
N GLU A 139 -11.59 -15.89 4.40
CA GLU A 139 -11.80 -15.77 5.84
C GLU A 139 -10.49 -15.98 6.63
N TYR A 140 -9.72 -17.00 6.24
CA TYR A 140 -8.43 -17.29 6.87
C TYR A 140 -7.46 -16.13 6.72
N VAL A 141 -7.31 -15.57 5.52
CA VAL A 141 -6.43 -14.43 5.25
C VAL A 141 -6.87 -13.20 6.03
N LEU A 142 -8.17 -12.91 6.09
CA LEU A 142 -8.72 -11.80 6.90
C LEU A 142 -8.38 -11.97 8.38
N LYS A 143 -8.51 -13.17 8.93
CA LYS A 143 -8.14 -13.46 10.32
C LYS A 143 -6.63 -13.32 10.53
N PHE A 144 -5.83 -13.82 9.60
CA PHE A 144 -4.37 -13.74 9.63
C PHE A 144 -3.88 -12.29 9.72
N ILE A 145 -4.29 -11.42 8.79
CA ILE A 145 -3.86 -10.00 8.76
C ILE A 145 -4.44 -9.17 9.91
N SER A 146 -5.53 -9.63 10.52
CA SER A 146 -6.17 -8.96 11.65
C SER A 146 -5.65 -9.43 13.00
N THR A 147 -4.78 -10.41 13.05
CA THR A 147 -4.24 -10.96 14.28
C THR A 147 -3.08 -10.12 14.81
N LYS A 148 -3.05 -9.93 16.11
CA LYS A 148 -1.95 -9.31 16.86
C LYS A 148 -1.27 -10.36 17.73
N MET A 149 0.06 -10.43 17.65
CA MET A 149 0.85 -11.20 18.61
C MET A 149 1.04 -10.41 19.89
N LYS A 150 0.80 -11.06 21.00
CA LYS A 150 0.98 -10.50 22.34
C LYS A 150 1.83 -11.46 23.16
N GLU A 151 2.88 -10.96 23.81
CA GLU A 151 3.64 -11.75 24.76
C GLU A 151 2.75 -12.17 25.92
N LYS A 152 2.82 -13.45 26.28
CA LYS A 152 2.08 -14.04 27.39
C LYS A 152 2.56 -13.45 28.71
N SER A 153 1.65 -12.89 29.50
CA SER A 153 2.01 -12.29 30.76
C SER A 153 2.46 -13.34 31.79
N PRO A 154 3.25 -12.97 32.80
CA PRO A 154 3.63 -13.88 33.88
C PRO A 154 2.43 -14.51 34.62
N VAL A 155 1.31 -13.80 34.68
CA VAL A 155 0.06 -14.32 35.29
C VAL A 155 -0.56 -15.41 34.41
N GLU A 156 -0.59 -15.20 33.07
CA GLU A 156 -1.08 -16.20 32.11
C GLU A 156 -0.16 -17.43 32.04
N LYS A 157 1.13 -17.28 32.41
CA LYS A 157 2.09 -18.39 32.54
C LYS A 157 1.86 -19.21 33.82
N ALA A 158 1.31 -18.59 34.86
CA ALA A 158 1.10 -19.26 36.16
C ALA A 158 -0.12 -20.20 36.19
N ASP A 159 -1.09 -20.01 35.28
CA ASP A 159 -2.30 -20.87 35.22
C ASP A 159 -2.05 -22.24 34.59
N VAL A 160 -0.92 -22.44 33.92
CA VAL A 160 -0.50 -23.74 33.37
C VAL A 160 0.62 -24.30 34.26
N ARG A 161 0.27 -24.82 35.43
CA ARG A 161 1.21 -25.53 36.30
C ARG A 161 1.52 -26.94 35.74
N ASP A 162 2.48 -26.99 34.86
CA ASP A 162 3.30 -28.21 34.69
C ASP A 162 4.70 -27.91 35.26
N GLU A 163 5.03 -28.58 36.33
CA GLU A 163 6.16 -28.31 37.24
C GLU A 163 7.57 -28.54 36.65
N LYS A 164 7.73 -28.63 35.32
CA LYS A 164 9.03 -29.08 34.74
C LYS A 164 9.62 -28.25 33.57
N THR A 165 9.08 -27.13 33.20
CA THR A 165 9.70 -26.29 32.17
C THR A 165 10.14 -24.97 32.73
N ASP A 166 11.34 -24.97 33.27
CA ASP A 166 12.10 -23.74 33.60
C ASP A 166 12.64 -23.14 32.29
N THR A 167 11.74 -22.80 31.35
CA THR A 167 12.11 -22.13 30.11
C THR A 167 11.85 -20.64 30.27
N THR A 168 12.93 -19.89 30.32
CA THR A 168 13.00 -18.43 30.28
C THR A 168 12.54 -17.85 28.92
N ASP A 169 12.07 -18.68 28.01
CA ASP A 169 11.72 -18.29 26.65
C ASP A 169 10.37 -17.56 26.62
N ALA A 170 10.34 -16.46 25.89
CA ALA A 170 9.14 -15.69 25.68
C ALA A 170 8.11 -16.48 24.86
N GLU A 171 6.89 -16.55 25.38
CA GLU A 171 5.75 -17.18 24.73
C GLU A 171 4.78 -16.11 24.22
N TYR A 172 4.17 -16.35 23.07
CA TYR A 172 3.26 -15.42 22.42
C TYR A 172 1.91 -16.04 22.14
N LEU A 173 0.86 -15.22 22.21
CA LEU A 173 -0.51 -15.57 21.86
C LEU A 173 -0.95 -14.74 20.65
N GLY A 174 -1.60 -15.37 19.68
CA GLY A 174 -2.26 -14.69 18.57
C GLY A 174 -3.67 -14.26 18.98
N ARG A 175 -3.98 -12.97 18.86
CA ARG A 175 -5.32 -12.44 19.16
C ARG A 175 -5.89 -11.74 17.94
N ILE A 176 -6.99 -12.25 17.41
CA ILE A 176 -7.73 -11.59 16.33
C ILE A 176 -8.28 -10.28 16.85
N GLN A 177 -8.06 -9.21 16.14
CA GLN A 177 -8.61 -7.88 16.43
C GLN A 177 -9.89 -7.65 15.62
N PRO A 178 -11.08 -7.75 16.21
CA PRO A 178 -12.34 -7.66 15.46
C PRO A 178 -12.48 -6.37 14.65
N LYS A 179 -11.96 -5.27 15.18
CA LYS A 179 -11.97 -3.97 14.50
C LYS A 179 -11.27 -4.02 13.14
N TYR A 180 -10.09 -4.63 13.06
CA TYR A 180 -9.35 -4.74 11.80
C TYR A 180 -9.96 -5.80 10.88
N TYR A 181 -10.42 -6.91 11.44
CA TYR A 181 -11.13 -7.93 10.68
C TYR A 181 -12.32 -7.34 9.92
N LEU A 182 -13.19 -6.59 10.61
CA LEU A 182 -14.35 -5.97 9.98
C LEU A 182 -13.97 -4.94 8.90
N LYS A 183 -12.89 -4.17 9.12
CA LYS A 183 -12.42 -3.19 8.15
C LYS A 183 -11.95 -3.86 6.85
N TYR A 184 -11.13 -4.90 6.98
CA TYR A 184 -10.65 -5.65 5.82
C TYR A 184 -11.74 -6.47 5.14
N ALA A 185 -12.69 -7.03 5.91
CA ALA A 185 -13.85 -7.71 5.34
C ALA A 185 -14.69 -6.75 4.46
N LYS A 186 -14.96 -5.54 4.97
CA LYS A 186 -15.65 -4.50 4.19
C LYS A 186 -14.88 -4.08 2.94
N SER A 187 -13.54 -4.01 3.02
CA SER A 187 -12.68 -3.75 1.87
C SER A 187 -12.79 -4.86 0.82
N LEU A 188 -12.88 -6.13 1.25
CA LEU A 188 -13.10 -7.27 0.37
C LEU A 188 -14.48 -7.26 -0.28
N GLU A 189 -15.53 -6.95 0.47
CA GLU A 189 -16.89 -6.80 -0.07
C GLU A 189 -16.98 -5.71 -1.14
N SER A 190 -16.15 -4.68 -1.03
CA SER A 190 -16.02 -3.59 -1.99
C SER A 190 -15.06 -3.88 -3.14
N PHE A 191 -14.52 -5.09 -3.24
CA PHE A 191 -13.55 -5.52 -4.26
C PHE A 191 -12.33 -4.61 -4.39
N GLN A 192 -11.84 -4.05 -3.30
CA GLN A 192 -10.64 -3.21 -3.33
C GLN A 192 -9.40 -4.03 -3.63
N HIS A 193 -8.57 -3.55 -4.56
CA HIS A 193 -7.46 -4.33 -5.09
C HIS A 193 -6.39 -4.71 -4.04
N GLY A 194 -6.14 -3.91 -3.02
CA GLY A 194 -5.15 -4.24 -2.01
C GLY A 194 -5.47 -5.52 -1.23
N ILE A 195 -6.74 -5.70 -0.79
CA ILE A 195 -7.14 -6.94 -0.11
C ILE A 195 -7.18 -8.13 -1.07
N ILE A 196 -7.56 -7.90 -2.32
CA ILE A 196 -7.55 -8.95 -3.36
C ILE A 196 -6.10 -9.37 -3.66
N SER A 197 -5.16 -8.42 -3.82
CA SER A 197 -3.73 -8.67 -3.97
C SER A 197 -3.18 -9.53 -2.82
N THR A 198 -3.58 -9.21 -1.60
CA THR A 198 -3.21 -9.96 -0.39
C THR A 198 -3.63 -11.42 -0.48
N ILE A 199 -4.87 -11.69 -0.91
CA ILE A 199 -5.39 -13.05 -1.06
C ILE A 199 -4.68 -13.79 -2.20
N ILE A 200 -4.40 -13.12 -3.30
CA ILE A 200 -3.69 -13.68 -4.46
C ILE A 200 -2.31 -14.16 -4.03
N ILE A 201 -1.48 -13.32 -3.42
CA ILE A 201 -0.12 -13.70 -3.03
C ILE A 201 -0.12 -14.75 -1.93
N TYR A 202 -1.07 -14.69 -0.99
CA TYR A 202 -1.21 -15.72 0.02
C TYR A 202 -1.41 -17.11 -0.59
N LYS A 203 -2.25 -17.20 -1.63
CA LYS A 203 -2.52 -18.47 -2.34
C LYS A 203 -1.36 -18.93 -3.23
N MET A 204 -0.63 -18.01 -3.83
CA MET A 204 0.37 -18.33 -4.84
C MET A 204 1.73 -18.65 -4.24
N LEU A 205 2.16 -17.91 -3.22
CA LEU A 205 3.49 -18.05 -2.67
C LEU A 205 3.51 -19.01 -1.48
N LEU A 206 4.27 -20.10 -1.62
CA LEU A 206 4.48 -21.10 -0.58
C LEU A 206 4.95 -20.46 0.74
N TYR A 207 5.75 -19.41 0.65
CA TYR A 207 6.22 -18.65 1.79
C TYR A 207 5.11 -18.25 2.79
N PHE A 208 3.93 -17.89 2.31
CA PHE A 208 2.79 -17.54 3.18
C PHE A 208 2.03 -18.77 3.66
N LEU A 209 1.96 -19.82 2.84
CA LEU A 209 1.27 -21.08 3.19
C LEU A 209 1.99 -21.86 4.30
N GLU A 210 3.31 -21.70 4.41
CA GLU A 210 4.13 -22.34 5.47
C GLU A 210 4.10 -21.56 6.80
N SER A 211 3.09 -20.74 7.02
CA SER A 211 2.92 -20.06 8.30
C SER A 211 2.20 -20.96 9.30
N ASP A 212 2.81 -21.18 10.46
CA ASP A 212 2.20 -21.93 11.58
C ASP A 212 1.10 -21.13 12.30
N PHE A 213 0.34 -20.33 11.56
CA PHE A 213 -0.75 -19.58 12.12
C PHE A 213 -1.92 -20.49 12.50
N ASN A 214 -2.27 -20.46 13.77
CA ASN A 214 -3.39 -21.20 14.32
C ASN A 214 -4.54 -20.25 14.68
N LEU A 215 -5.76 -20.62 14.30
CA LEU A 215 -6.97 -19.86 14.62
C LEU A 215 -7.44 -20.03 16.06
N ASN A 216 -6.84 -20.99 16.79
CA ASN A 216 -7.16 -21.22 18.19
C ASN A 216 -6.49 -20.16 19.07
N ASP A 217 -7.26 -19.44 19.84
CA ASP A 217 -6.81 -18.37 20.72
C ASP A 217 -5.87 -18.83 21.84
N ASP A 218 -5.88 -20.13 22.14
CA ASP A 218 -5.03 -20.75 23.19
C ASP A 218 -3.71 -21.28 22.66
N TYR A 219 -3.50 -21.21 21.33
CA TYR A 219 -2.25 -21.68 20.74
C TYR A 219 -1.08 -20.77 21.12
N VAL A 220 -0.02 -21.39 21.65
CA VAL A 220 1.17 -20.68 22.12
C VAL A 220 2.27 -20.76 21.06
N TYR A 221 2.73 -19.62 20.63
CA TYR A 221 3.82 -19.49 19.67
C TYR A 221 5.16 -19.36 20.39
N LYS A 222 6.18 -20.06 19.89
CA LYS A 222 7.57 -19.77 20.22
C LYS A 222 8.02 -18.47 19.56
N ILE A 223 9.17 -17.96 19.99
CA ILE A 223 9.68 -16.67 19.51
C ILE A 223 9.92 -16.66 17.99
N GLU A 224 10.44 -17.75 17.43
CA GLU A 224 10.70 -17.87 16.00
C GLU A 224 9.41 -17.90 15.19
N ASP A 225 8.41 -18.66 15.62
CA ASP A 225 7.11 -18.77 14.96
C ASP A 225 6.37 -17.45 15.01
N ALA A 226 6.40 -16.79 16.18
CA ALA A 226 5.81 -15.46 16.36
C ALA A 226 6.49 -14.41 15.47
N ARG A 227 7.83 -14.50 15.30
CA ARG A 227 8.60 -13.64 14.40
C ARG A 227 8.23 -13.87 12.94
N GLN A 228 8.18 -15.13 12.50
CA GLN A 228 7.81 -15.51 11.14
C GLN A 228 6.37 -15.09 10.81
N PHE A 229 5.45 -15.31 11.73
CA PHE A 229 4.09 -14.82 11.61
C PHE A 229 4.05 -13.30 11.45
N TYR A 230 4.79 -12.57 12.29
CA TYR A 230 4.82 -11.12 12.26
C TYR A 230 5.30 -10.57 10.92
N ILE A 231 6.41 -11.09 10.37
CA ILE A 231 6.97 -10.67 9.09
C ILE A 231 5.95 -10.88 7.96
N ARG A 232 5.38 -12.09 7.87
CA ARG A 232 4.38 -12.43 6.85
C ARG A 232 3.13 -11.55 6.95
N ARG A 233 2.65 -11.35 8.18
CA ARG A 233 1.50 -10.48 8.45
C ARG A 233 1.75 -9.03 8.00
N GLU A 234 2.92 -8.48 8.31
CA GLU A 234 3.22 -7.07 7.96
C GLU A 234 3.28 -6.87 6.44
N ILE A 235 3.82 -7.81 5.69
CA ILE A 235 3.79 -7.77 4.22
C ILE A 235 2.33 -7.72 3.72
N LEU A 236 1.53 -8.70 4.13
CA LEU A 236 0.14 -8.83 3.70
C LEU A 236 -0.71 -7.64 4.16
N ARG A 237 -0.47 -7.17 5.38
CA ARG A 237 -1.18 -6.04 5.97
C ARG A 237 -0.85 -4.72 5.28
N ALA A 238 0.39 -4.51 4.87
CA ALA A 238 0.78 -3.34 4.09
C ALA A 238 0.02 -3.31 2.77
N ILE A 239 -0.02 -4.44 2.06
CA ILE A 239 -0.75 -4.58 0.80
C ILE A 239 -2.26 -4.39 0.99
N ALA A 240 -2.86 -5.01 2.02
CA ALA A 240 -4.29 -4.83 2.28
C ALA A 240 -4.66 -3.40 2.69
N ALA A 241 -3.77 -2.72 3.42
CA ALA A 241 -4.06 -1.40 3.99
C ALA A 241 -3.97 -0.25 2.99
N HIS A 242 -3.14 -0.37 1.93
CA HIS A 242 -2.89 0.77 1.03
C HIS A 242 -4.15 1.25 0.30
N THR A 243 -5.15 0.39 0.10
CA THR A 243 -6.43 0.77 -0.51
C THR A 243 -7.62 0.72 0.45
N CYS A 244 -7.43 0.28 1.70
CA CYS A 244 -8.51 0.17 2.66
C CYS A 244 -8.82 1.54 3.28
N PRO A 245 -9.94 2.21 2.92
CA PRO A 245 -10.24 3.57 3.38
C PRO A 245 -10.51 3.62 4.89
N ASP A 246 -10.87 2.49 5.48
CA ASP A 246 -11.11 2.37 6.91
C ASP A 246 -9.84 2.03 7.71
N ALA A 247 -8.73 1.69 7.05
CA ALA A 247 -7.42 1.46 7.69
C ALA A 247 -6.67 2.78 7.93
N TYR A 248 -7.34 3.74 8.54
CA TYR A 248 -6.74 4.99 9.00
C TYR A 248 -5.93 4.79 10.28
N ASN A 249 -5.14 5.79 10.67
CA ASN A 249 -4.19 5.78 11.79
C ASN A 249 -2.97 4.86 11.52
N ILE A 250 -2.49 4.87 10.28
CA ILE A 250 -1.20 4.27 9.96
C ILE A 250 -0.13 5.19 10.52
N HIS A 251 0.66 4.67 11.45
CA HIS A 251 1.79 5.44 11.98
C HIS A 251 2.93 5.48 10.97
N ILE A 252 3.55 6.64 10.80
CA ILE A 252 4.59 6.88 9.79
C ILE A 252 5.81 5.95 9.93
N THR A 253 6.03 5.40 11.11
CA THR A 253 7.14 4.47 11.40
C THR A 253 6.83 3.03 11.06
N THR A 254 5.62 2.72 10.57
CA THR A 254 5.21 1.34 10.26
C THR A 254 5.56 0.94 8.83
N PHE A 255 5.69 -0.35 8.61
CA PHE A 255 5.92 -0.89 7.27
C PHE A 255 4.80 -0.55 6.26
N PRO A 256 3.50 -0.62 6.64
CA PRO A 256 2.42 -0.16 5.76
C PRO A 256 2.53 1.30 5.34
N SER A 257 3.07 2.18 6.18
CA SER A 257 3.22 3.60 5.82
C SER A 257 4.25 3.82 4.73
N LEU A 258 5.29 2.99 4.67
CA LEU A 258 6.29 3.07 3.60
C LEU A 258 5.65 2.76 2.24
N LEU A 259 4.85 1.68 2.15
CA LEU A 259 4.14 1.33 0.93
C LEU A 259 3.19 2.45 0.52
N PHE A 260 2.38 2.90 1.45
CA PHE A 260 1.42 3.97 1.22
C PHE A 260 2.07 5.26 0.70
N LEU A 261 3.17 5.69 1.31
CA LEU A 261 3.89 6.90 0.90
C LEU A 261 4.55 6.73 -0.48
N CYS A 262 5.19 5.60 -0.73
CA CYS A 262 5.86 5.35 -2.00
C CYS A 262 4.87 5.21 -3.15
N ASP A 263 3.72 4.56 -2.93
CA ASP A 263 2.63 4.47 -3.89
C ASP A 263 2.08 5.86 -4.23
N GLU A 264 1.82 6.67 -3.21
CA GLU A 264 1.29 8.03 -3.38
C GLU A 264 2.29 9.00 -4.02
N PHE A 265 3.58 8.87 -3.72
CA PHE A 265 4.60 9.77 -4.27
C PHE A 265 5.05 9.39 -5.68
N GLN A 266 4.71 8.20 -6.17
CA GLN A 266 5.12 7.75 -7.48
C GLN A 266 4.13 8.25 -8.54
N GLU A 267 4.33 9.46 -9.01
CA GLU A 267 3.50 10.08 -10.06
C GLU A 267 4.22 10.22 -11.41
N TRP A 268 5.56 10.16 -11.44
CA TRP A 268 6.32 10.32 -12.68
C TRP A 268 6.17 9.13 -13.63
N GLY A 269 6.06 9.45 -14.92
CA GLY A 269 6.00 8.46 -16.00
C GLY A 269 4.70 7.66 -16.07
N ARG A 270 3.65 8.04 -15.32
CA ARG A 270 2.32 7.41 -15.37
C ARG A 270 1.44 8.13 -16.39
N ARG A 271 1.60 7.80 -17.67
CA ARG A 271 0.80 8.39 -18.74
C ARG A 271 -0.61 7.82 -18.77
N THR A 272 -1.58 8.71 -18.99
CA THR A 272 -2.95 8.31 -19.33
C THR A 272 -3.05 7.92 -20.81
N TRP A 273 -4.11 7.20 -21.17
CA TRP A 273 -4.42 6.92 -22.57
C TRP A 273 -4.50 8.19 -23.42
N ASN A 274 -5.14 9.22 -22.87
CA ASN A 274 -5.31 10.49 -23.57
C ASN A 274 -3.95 11.15 -23.88
N GLU A 275 -3.02 11.14 -22.93
CA GLU A 275 -1.65 11.65 -23.11
C GLU A 275 -0.86 10.84 -24.15
N LEU A 276 -1.04 9.53 -24.20
CA LEU A 276 -0.41 8.66 -25.20
C LEU A 276 -0.93 8.94 -26.63
N TYR A 277 -2.23 9.20 -26.78
CA TYR A 277 -2.86 9.39 -28.10
C TYR A 277 -2.77 10.81 -28.62
N THR A 278 -2.81 11.81 -27.77
CA THR A 278 -2.75 13.22 -28.18
C THR A 278 -1.34 13.68 -28.51
N GLY A 279 -0.33 12.82 -28.23
CA GLY A 279 1.07 13.17 -28.46
C GLY A 279 1.53 14.36 -27.63
N LEU A 280 0.80 14.71 -26.58
CA LEU A 280 1.24 15.70 -25.60
C LEU A 280 2.59 15.27 -25.07
N LYS A 281 3.57 16.14 -25.18
CA LYS A 281 4.90 15.90 -24.66
C LYS A 281 4.82 15.71 -23.15
N GLU A 282 5.73 14.86 -22.66
CA GLU A 282 5.82 14.60 -21.23
C GLU A 282 6.01 15.90 -20.45
N ASP A 283 5.02 16.19 -19.62
CA ASP A 283 5.26 17.07 -18.51
C ASP A 283 6.36 16.42 -17.66
N SER A 284 7.41 17.15 -17.38
CA SER A 284 8.47 16.58 -16.56
C SER A 284 8.02 16.60 -15.11
N ILE A 285 7.82 15.41 -14.55
CA ILE A 285 7.55 15.24 -13.13
C ILE A 285 8.84 14.76 -12.47
N SER A 286 9.29 15.49 -11.47
CA SER A 286 10.42 15.09 -10.62
C SER A 286 10.04 15.11 -9.16
N LEU A 287 10.52 14.11 -8.41
CA LEU A 287 10.35 14.01 -6.98
C LEU A 287 11.71 14.17 -6.31
N GLU A 288 11.80 15.09 -5.38
CA GLU A 288 12.95 15.29 -4.53
C GLU A 288 12.58 14.97 -3.08
N ILE A 289 13.36 14.11 -2.44
CA ILE A 289 13.17 13.74 -1.05
C ILE A 289 14.23 14.46 -0.24
N GLU A 290 13.84 15.57 0.39
CA GLU A 290 14.71 16.38 1.22
C GLU A 290 15.06 15.67 2.52
N LYS A 291 14.04 15.15 3.19
CA LYS A 291 14.18 14.39 4.43
C LYS A 291 13.28 13.16 4.41
N PHE A 292 13.81 12.09 4.94
CA PHE A 292 13.05 10.87 5.14
C PHE A 292 13.55 10.15 6.40
N SER A 293 12.91 10.39 7.52
CA SER A 293 13.25 9.77 8.82
C SER A 293 11.98 9.33 9.55
N CYS A 294 12.11 8.68 10.69
CA CYS A 294 10.96 8.24 11.49
C CYS A 294 10.21 9.41 12.15
N ASP A 295 10.80 10.58 12.20
CA ASP A 295 10.24 11.77 12.87
C ASP A 295 10.02 12.94 11.91
N GLU A 296 10.57 12.88 10.69
CA GLU A 296 10.40 13.93 9.70
C GLU A 296 10.45 13.39 8.27
N ILE A 297 9.41 13.71 7.49
CA ILE A 297 9.38 13.48 6.04
C ILE A 297 9.15 14.82 5.37
N ASP A 298 10.05 15.19 4.46
CA ASP A 298 9.93 16.37 3.61
C ASP A 298 10.21 15.98 2.17
N VAL A 299 9.19 16.16 1.33
CA VAL A 299 9.24 15.81 -0.09
C VAL A 299 8.79 16.97 -0.95
N GLN A 300 9.47 17.17 -2.05
CA GLN A 300 9.12 18.14 -3.06
C GLN A 300 8.86 17.45 -4.40
N GLU A 301 7.69 17.70 -4.95
CA GLU A 301 7.30 17.26 -6.28
C GLU A 301 7.24 18.47 -7.21
N LYS A 302 7.94 18.39 -8.34
CA LYS A 302 7.94 19.44 -9.35
C LYS A 302 7.31 18.89 -10.63
N ILE A 303 6.30 19.61 -11.13
CA ILE A 303 5.60 19.30 -12.36
C ILE A 303 5.79 20.48 -13.30
N SER A 304 6.48 20.26 -14.43
CA SER A 304 6.75 21.29 -15.43
C SER A 304 5.94 21.03 -16.69
N PHE A 305 5.19 22.04 -17.14
CA PHE A 305 4.38 21.99 -18.35
C PHE A 305 5.09 22.68 -19.49
N GLU A 306 5.01 22.12 -20.71
CA GLU A 306 5.62 22.71 -21.91
C GLU A 306 4.73 23.76 -22.60
N SER A 307 3.42 23.69 -22.39
CA SER A 307 2.43 24.57 -23.05
C SER A 307 1.33 25.00 -22.11
N VAL A 308 0.80 26.21 -22.31
CA VAL A 308 -0.35 26.78 -21.55
C VAL A 308 -1.66 26.56 -22.29
N GLU A 309 -1.65 25.89 -23.46
CA GLU A 309 -2.83 25.76 -24.31
C GLU A 309 -3.94 24.94 -23.67
N ASP A 310 -3.62 24.15 -22.63
CA ASP A 310 -4.56 23.31 -21.88
C ASP A 310 -4.68 23.71 -20.40
N ILE A 311 -5.03 24.98 -20.13
CA ILE A 311 -5.32 25.47 -18.77
C ILE A 311 -6.33 24.56 -18.03
N GLU A 312 -7.29 23.99 -18.76
CA GLU A 312 -8.30 23.11 -18.19
C GLU A 312 -7.69 21.79 -17.69
N ILE A 313 -6.78 21.17 -18.43
CA ILE A 313 -6.04 19.96 -18.02
C ILE A 313 -5.13 20.27 -16.82
N ILE A 314 -4.45 21.42 -16.86
CA ILE A 314 -3.60 21.87 -15.75
C ILE A 314 -4.44 22.05 -14.48
N ALA A 315 -5.57 22.75 -14.58
CA ALA A 315 -6.48 22.97 -13.47
C ALA A 315 -7.03 21.64 -12.92
N GLN A 316 -7.44 20.72 -13.79
CA GLN A 316 -7.93 19.39 -13.38
C GLN A 316 -6.85 18.59 -12.68
N ASN A 317 -5.60 18.61 -13.16
CA ASN A 317 -4.48 17.94 -12.52
C ASN A 317 -4.16 18.52 -11.14
N ILE A 318 -4.09 19.85 -11.02
CA ILE A 318 -3.91 20.53 -9.72
C ILE A 318 -5.04 20.15 -8.76
N PHE A 319 -6.29 20.17 -9.21
CA PHE A 319 -7.45 19.86 -8.38
C PHE A 319 -7.46 18.39 -7.93
N ARG A 320 -7.13 17.47 -8.84
CA ARG A 320 -7.05 16.03 -8.54
C ARG A 320 -5.99 15.73 -7.50
N VAL A 321 -4.80 16.31 -7.65
CA VAL A 321 -3.70 16.13 -6.69
C VAL A 321 -4.07 16.73 -5.34
N PHE A 322 -4.68 17.90 -5.34
CA PHE A 322 -5.13 18.57 -4.13
C PHE A 322 -6.19 17.77 -3.37
N ASP A 323 -7.24 17.34 -4.04
CA ASP A 323 -8.36 16.61 -3.42
C ASP A 323 -7.90 15.25 -2.86
N ARG A 324 -7.16 14.50 -3.66
CA ARG A 324 -6.64 13.19 -3.27
C ARG A 324 -5.71 13.28 -2.07
N GLN A 325 -4.75 14.17 -2.07
CA GLN A 325 -3.77 14.28 -1.00
C GLN A 325 -4.34 14.86 0.29
N TYR A 326 -5.20 15.86 0.18
CA TYR A 326 -5.89 16.40 1.36
C TYR A 326 -6.69 15.34 2.10
N SER A 327 -7.50 14.59 1.37
CA SER A 327 -8.30 13.51 1.92
C SER A 327 -7.43 12.43 2.58
N LEU A 328 -6.38 12.02 1.89
CA LEU A 328 -5.49 10.95 2.26
C LEU A 328 -4.71 11.25 3.54
N TYR A 329 -3.98 12.36 3.60
CA TYR A 329 -3.17 12.72 4.76
C TYR A 329 -4.00 13.03 6.00
N LYS A 330 -5.17 13.61 5.82
CA LYS A 330 -6.08 13.91 6.91
C LYS A 330 -6.62 12.66 7.60
N THR A 331 -6.80 11.58 6.86
CA THR A 331 -7.41 10.35 7.36
C THR A 331 -6.37 9.31 7.77
N THR A 332 -5.24 9.23 7.07
CA THR A 332 -4.27 8.14 7.21
C THR A 332 -3.30 8.35 8.36
N PHE A 333 -2.77 9.57 8.52
CA PHE A 333 -1.75 9.86 9.54
C PHE A 333 -2.32 10.52 10.79
N ARG A 334 -3.55 10.21 11.17
CA ARG A 334 -4.10 10.67 12.46
C ARG A 334 -3.50 9.90 13.61
N ASP A 335 -2.92 10.62 14.55
CA ASP A 335 -2.68 10.08 15.89
C ASP A 335 -4.02 9.80 16.58
N GLY A 336 -4.21 8.56 17.02
CA GLY A 336 -5.52 8.08 17.47
C GLY A 336 -6.02 8.61 18.81
N GLN A 337 -5.24 9.43 19.53
CA GLN A 337 -5.63 9.86 20.89
C GLN A 337 -5.43 11.33 21.20
N ASP A 338 -4.54 12.04 20.53
CA ASP A 338 -4.34 13.46 20.82
C ASP A 338 -3.85 14.20 19.57
N THR A 339 -4.71 15.02 19.00
CA THR A 339 -4.38 15.84 17.82
C THR A 339 -3.36 16.94 18.14
N ALA A 340 -2.98 17.10 19.40
CA ALA A 340 -2.11 18.17 19.86
C ALA A 340 -0.61 17.79 19.89
N LYS A 341 -0.24 16.52 19.83
CA LYS A 341 1.18 16.10 19.87
C LYS A 341 1.43 14.91 18.95
N ARG A 342 2.02 15.15 17.80
CA ARG A 342 2.54 14.12 16.91
C ARG A 342 4.03 13.93 17.13
N ASP A 343 4.48 12.69 17.09
CA ASP A 343 5.93 12.38 17.19
C ASP A 343 6.67 12.64 15.87
N PHE A 344 5.95 12.96 14.81
CA PHE A 344 6.49 13.16 13.47
C PHE A 344 5.93 14.41 12.78
N SER A 345 6.64 14.87 11.77
CA SER A 345 6.16 15.87 10.81
C SER A 345 6.22 15.33 9.38
N LEU A 346 5.23 15.66 8.58
CA LEU A 346 5.20 15.38 7.15
C LEU A 346 4.95 16.67 6.39
N THR A 347 5.82 16.98 5.45
CA THR A 347 5.66 18.10 4.52
C THR A 347 5.70 17.57 3.10
N LYS A 348 4.72 17.93 2.28
CA LYS A 348 4.76 17.75 0.84
C LYS A 348 4.59 19.10 0.16
N THR A 349 5.55 19.46 -0.66
CA THR A 349 5.53 20.66 -1.50
C THR A 349 5.36 20.24 -2.94
N MET A 350 4.33 20.78 -3.61
CA MET A 350 4.10 20.59 -5.03
C MET A 350 4.37 21.91 -5.73
N LYS A 351 5.25 21.86 -6.72
CA LYS A 351 5.67 23.01 -7.50
C LYS A 351 5.24 22.82 -8.96
N PHE A 352 4.28 23.58 -9.40
CA PHE A 352 3.80 23.59 -10.78
C PHE A 352 4.52 24.70 -11.52
N VAL A 353 5.25 24.37 -12.57
CA VAL A 353 5.99 25.31 -13.40
C VAL A 353 5.25 25.46 -14.73
N LEU A 354 4.69 26.63 -14.96
CA LEU A 354 3.90 26.98 -16.14
C LEU A 354 4.73 27.82 -17.10
N PRO A 355 4.78 27.54 -18.42
CA PRO A 355 5.43 28.38 -19.38
C PRO A 355 4.67 29.72 -19.54
N LYS A 356 5.41 30.80 -19.67
CA LYS A 356 4.87 32.14 -19.97
C LYS A 356 5.37 32.56 -21.37
N LYS A 357 4.59 33.37 -22.08
CA LYS A 357 5.05 33.94 -23.36
C LYS A 357 6.33 34.77 -23.11
N GLY A 358 7.45 34.36 -23.71
CA GLY A 358 8.71 35.12 -23.66
C GLY A 358 9.75 34.59 -22.69
N ALA A 359 9.91 33.27 -22.56
CA ALA A 359 10.95 32.59 -21.76
C ALA A 359 10.87 32.73 -20.22
N GLU A 360 9.90 33.46 -19.70
CA GLU A 360 9.62 33.47 -18.27
C GLU A 360 8.72 32.31 -17.88
N THR A 361 8.88 31.79 -16.68
CA THR A 361 8.02 30.75 -16.09
C THR A 361 7.20 31.33 -14.95
N ARG A 362 5.98 30.85 -14.77
CA ARG A 362 5.20 31.10 -13.53
C ARG A 362 5.22 29.84 -12.70
N GLU A 363 5.29 30.02 -11.38
CA GLU A 363 5.27 28.93 -10.44
C GLU A 363 4.02 29.03 -9.56
N ILE A 364 3.38 27.88 -9.35
CA ILE A 364 2.33 27.72 -8.35
C ILE A 364 2.88 26.71 -7.34
N ILE A 365 2.96 27.12 -6.09
CA ILE A 365 3.47 26.26 -5.02
C ILE A 365 2.31 25.92 -4.10
N ILE A 366 2.05 24.61 -3.95
CA ILE A 366 1.07 24.09 -3.00
C ILE A 366 1.84 23.32 -1.94
N LYS A 367 1.74 23.77 -0.70
CA LYS A 367 2.38 23.14 0.44
C LYS A 367 1.32 22.54 1.36
N TYR A 368 1.46 21.25 1.61
CA TYR A 368 0.75 20.55 2.66
C TYR A 368 1.71 20.18 3.79
N ALA A 369 1.32 20.48 5.02
CA ALA A 369 2.14 20.13 6.17
C ALA A 369 1.30 19.55 7.32
N LEU A 370 1.84 18.51 7.94
CA LEU A 370 1.44 17.96 9.22
C LEU A 370 2.58 18.22 10.21
N PRO A 371 2.59 19.35 10.91
CA PRO A 371 3.62 19.67 11.90
C PRO A 371 3.44 18.82 13.18
N LYS A 372 4.52 18.69 13.96
CA LYS A 372 4.50 17.91 15.22
C LYS A 372 3.50 18.45 16.26
N SER A 373 3.31 19.75 16.33
CA SER A 373 2.58 20.43 17.41
C SER A 373 1.30 21.12 16.99
N ASP A 374 1.05 21.27 15.69
CA ASP A 374 -0.04 22.10 15.19
C ASP A 374 -1.02 21.33 14.29
N ALA A 375 -2.16 21.95 13.99
CA ALA A 375 -3.08 21.40 13.02
C ALA A 375 -2.44 21.35 11.63
N SER A 376 -2.87 20.36 10.83
CA SER A 376 -2.49 20.31 9.41
C SER A 376 -2.92 21.58 8.68
N TYR A 377 -2.09 22.07 7.80
CA TYR A 377 -2.42 23.24 6.99
C TYR A 377 -2.07 23.05 5.52
N PHE A 378 -2.81 23.77 4.68
CA PHE A 378 -2.49 23.99 3.30
C PHE A 378 -2.09 25.45 3.09
N ASN A 379 -1.05 25.65 2.31
CA ASN A 379 -0.68 26.95 1.80
C ASN A 379 -0.60 26.88 0.28
N ILE A 380 -1.17 27.87 -0.39
CA ILE A 380 -1.06 28.04 -1.84
C ILE A 380 -0.36 29.35 -2.06
N ASP A 381 0.80 29.31 -2.65
CA ASP A 381 1.57 30.48 -3.03
C ASP A 381 1.56 30.60 -4.56
N LEU A 382 1.12 31.74 -5.02
CA LEU A 382 1.11 32.11 -6.43
C LEU A 382 2.27 33.08 -6.63
N SER A 383 3.47 32.56 -6.76
CA SER A 383 4.64 33.39 -7.06
C SER A 383 4.53 33.95 -8.48
N HIS A 384 4.71 35.25 -8.59
CA HIS A 384 4.53 36.10 -9.78
C HIS A 384 5.52 35.82 -10.90
#